data_28971fd1587ac633d44718c9ca829e4b
#
_entry.id   28971fd1587ac633d44718c9ca829e4b
#
_cell.length_a   1.000
_cell.length_b   1.000
_cell.length_c   1.000
_cell.angle_alpha   90.00
_cell.angle_beta   90.00
_cell.angle_gamma   90.00
#
_symmetry.space_group_name_H-M   'P 1'
#
loop_
_entity.id
_entity.type
_entity.pdbx_description
1 polymer ?
#
loop_
_entity_poly.entity_id
_entity_poly.type
_entity_poly.pdbx_seq_one_letter_code
_entity_poly.pdbx_strand_id
1 'polypeptide(L)'
;MDLHNLKPKTETKNRKRIGRGGKRGTTSGRGTKGQKSRAGHKIRPAIRDLMMKIPKLRGFRFNSLQDDFVVIDLDILENNFNNGEKVTPKTLKNKGLVSFRKGVKPRVKILDGGKITKKLILENLAISKNAANKILAIGGEVRALPAIK
;
A
#
# COMPACT_ATOMS: atom_id res chain seq x y z
N MET A 1 -25.78 27.14 -32.13
CA MET A 1 -25.95 27.22 -30.68
C MET A 1 -26.25 28.66 -30.33
N ASP A 2 -27.47 28.92 -29.85
CA ASP A 2 -27.89 30.29 -29.57
C ASP A 2 -27.40 30.72 -28.19
N LEU A 3 -26.98 31.99 -28.06
CA LEU A 3 -26.40 32.54 -26.82
C LEU A 3 -27.31 32.40 -25.59
N HIS A 4 -28.63 32.41 -25.79
CA HIS A 4 -29.62 32.25 -24.70
C HIS A 4 -29.73 30.82 -24.16
N ASN A 5 -29.22 29.83 -24.89
CA ASN A 5 -29.21 28.41 -24.50
C ASN A 5 -27.94 27.95 -23.76
N LEU A 6 -26.99 28.87 -23.56
CA LEU A 6 -25.75 28.56 -22.83
C LEU A 6 -26.03 28.35 -21.33
N LYS A 7 -25.85 27.14 -20.88
CA LYS A 7 -25.91 26.78 -19.44
C LYS A 7 -24.53 26.37 -18.95
N PRO A 8 -24.10 26.81 -17.75
CA PRO A 8 -22.84 26.39 -17.18
C PRO A 8 -22.86 24.86 -16.92
N LYS A 9 -21.74 24.16 -17.22
CA LYS A 9 -21.60 22.73 -16.98
C LYS A 9 -21.58 22.36 -15.48
N THR A 10 -21.20 23.30 -14.63
CA THR A 10 -21.14 23.14 -13.17
C THR A 10 -22.14 24.06 -12.51
N GLU A 11 -22.92 23.53 -11.56
CA GLU A 11 -23.81 24.35 -10.76
C GLU A 11 -23.05 25.39 -9.96
N THR A 12 -23.40 26.65 -10.08
CA THR A 12 -22.88 27.75 -9.29
C THR A 12 -23.44 27.66 -7.87
N LYS A 13 -22.59 27.34 -6.89
CA LYS A 13 -22.99 27.36 -5.48
C LYS A 13 -23.20 28.80 -5.02
N ASN A 14 -24.41 29.16 -4.64
CA ASN A 14 -24.71 30.44 -3.99
C ASN A 14 -23.99 30.53 -2.64
N ARG A 15 -22.94 31.37 -2.55
CA ARG A 15 -22.25 31.62 -1.30
C ARG A 15 -23.05 32.59 -0.45
N LYS A 16 -23.27 32.20 0.81
CA LYS A 16 -23.93 33.07 1.80
C LYS A 16 -23.06 34.32 2.01
N ARG A 17 -23.70 35.49 1.75
CA ARG A 17 -23.05 36.78 2.02
C ARG A 17 -23.09 37.07 3.53
N ILE A 18 -21.97 37.24 4.17
CA ILE A 18 -21.81 37.56 5.61
C ILE A 18 -21.03 38.87 5.75
N GLY A 19 -21.21 39.56 6.89
CA GLY A 19 -20.53 40.82 7.10
C GLY A 19 -21.06 41.98 6.26
N ARG A 20 -22.39 42.00 5.91
CA ARG A 20 -23.03 43.01 5.09
C ARG A 20 -24.15 43.78 5.85
N GLY A 21 -24.08 43.84 7.17
CA GLY A 21 -25.08 44.44 8.02
C GLY A 21 -26.15 43.47 8.55
N GLY A 22 -27.07 43.99 9.36
CA GLY A 22 -28.13 43.22 10.01
C GLY A 22 -27.64 42.29 11.12
N LYS A 23 -28.47 41.33 11.52
CA LYS A 23 -28.14 40.33 12.59
C LYS A 23 -26.81 39.59 12.44
N ARG A 24 -26.25 39.49 11.27
CA ARG A 24 -25.03 38.74 10.95
C ARG A 24 -23.86 39.65 10.49
N GLY A 25 -24.01 40.97 10.60
CA GLY A 25 -23.01 41.93 10.16
C GLY A 25 -21.81 41.98 11.06
N THR A 26 -22.01 42.00 12.38
CA THR A 26 -20.94 42.25 13.35
C THR A 26 -20.01 41.05 13.56
N THR A 27 -20.57 39.86 13.74
CA THR A 27 -19.76 38.65 14.07
C THR A 27 -19.67 37.65 12.94
N SER A 28 -20.36 37.91 11.83
CA SER A 28 -20.41 37.01 10.66
C SER A 28 -20.86 35.58 11.01
N GLY A 29 -21.63 35.41 12.10
CA GLY A 29 -22.13 34.12 12.59
C GLY A 29 -21.10 33.31 13.39
N ARG A 30 -19.93 33.87 13.71
CA ARG A 30 -18.86 33.18 14.48
C ARG A 30 -18.91 33.41 16.00
N GLY A 31 -19.77 34.34 16.47
CA GLY A 31 -19.81 34.75 17.87
C GLY A 31 -18.61 35.62 18.26
N THR A 32 -18.39 35.81 19.58
CA THR A 32 -17.37 36.68 20.12
C THR A 32 -16.26 35.91 20.82
N LYS A 33 -15.00 36.34 20.68
CA LYS A 33 -13.80 35.94 21.43
C LYS A 33 -13.41 34.44 21.52
N GLY A 34 -14.19 33.49 20.97
CA GLY A 34 -13.81 32.05 20.98
C GLY A 34 -12.67 31.73 20.03
N GLN A 35 -11.98 30.63 20.26
CA GLN A 35 -10.91 30.16 19.37
C GLN A 35 -11.39 30.02 17.91
N LYS A 36 -12.63 29.57 17.70
CA LYS A 36 -13.22 29.40 16.35
C LYS A 36 -13.60 30.72 15.67
N SER A 37 -13.67 31.84 16.44
CA SER A 37 -13.98 33.16 15.87
C SER A 37 -12.75 33.93 15.41
N ARG A 38 -11.52 33.49 15.76
CA ARG A 38 -10.26 34.10 15.37
C ARG A 38 -9.79 33.66 13.99
N ALA A 39 -8.94 34.44 13.36
CA ALA A 39 -8.17 33.99 12.20
C ALA A 39 -7.17 32.91 12.64
N GLY A 40 -6.89 31.92 11.77
CA GLY A 40 -6.04 30.80 12.13
C GLY A 40 -6.63 29.85 13.18
N HIS A 41 -7.94 29.77 13.29
CA HIS A 41 -8.72 29.02 14.30
C HIS A 41 -8.60 27.49 14.23
N LYS A 42 -7.51 26.96 13.72
CA LYS A 42 -7.31 25.50 13.55
C LYS A 42 -7.31 24.80 14.90
N ILE A 43 -8.34 24.03 15.18
CA ILE A 43 -8.47 23.21 16.38
C ILE A 43 -7.82 21.87 16.14
N ARG A 44 -6.95 21.46 17.07
CA ARG A 44 -6.31 20.14 17.04
C ARG A 44 -7.33 19.06 17.38
N PRO A 45 -7.40 17.94 16.61
CA PRO A 45 -8.24 16.81 16.98
C PRO A 45 -7.87 16.25 18.36
N ALA A 46 -8.87 15.95 19.20
CA ALA A 46 -8.65 15.42 20.57
C ALA A 46 -7.83 14.13 20.59
N ILE A 47 -8.02 13.27 19.58
CA ILE A 47 -7.27 12.02 19.46
C ILE A 47 -5.75 12.23 19.37
N ARG A 48 -5.31 13.38 18.86
CA ARG A 48 -3.88 13.69 18.77
C ARG A 48 -3.24 13.83 20.15
N ASP A 49 -3.98 14.31 21.14
CA ASP A 49 -3.48 14.44 22.51
C ASP A 49 -3.26 13.07 23.16
N LEU A 50 -4.14 12.12 22.88
CA LEU A 50 -3.95 10.72 23.29
C LEU A 50 -2.73 10.09 22.59
N MET A 51 -2.59 10.28 21.29
CA MET A 51 -1.44 9.78 20.54
C MET A 51 -0.10 10.31 21.07
N MET A 52 -0.07 11.56 21.51
CA MET A 52 1.15 12.16 22.07
C MET A 52 1.55 11.62 23.44
N LYS A 53 0.59 10.99 24.17
CA LYS A 53 0.86 10.33 25.46
C LYS A 53 1.45 8.92 25.28
N ILE A 54 1.30 8.31 24.10
CA ILE A 54 1.85 6.98 23.82
C ILE A 54 3.36 7.09 23.72
N PRO A 55 4.13 6.25 24.43
CA PRO A 55 5.59 6.22 24.31
C PRO A 55 6.00 5.94 22.87
N LYS A 56 6.97 6.72 22.37
CA LYS A 56 7.54 6.51 21.03
C LYS A 56 8.59 5.40 21.08
N LEU A 57 8.59 4.53 20.09
CA LEU A 57 9.68 3.58 19.87
C LEU A 57 10.98 4.35 19.59
N ARG A 58 12.05 4.01 20.28
CA ARG A 58 13.38 4.54 19.99
C ARG A 58 13.79 4.08 18.59
N GLY A 59 14.37 4.98 17.80
CA GLY A 59 14.77 4.68 16.42
C GLY A 59 13.62 4.56 15.41
N PHE A 60 12.41 5.03 15.72
CA PHE A 60 11.25 4.94 14.83
C PHE A 60 11.43 5.63 13.46
N ARG A 61 12.43 6.50 13.31
CA ARG A 61 12.78 7.15 12.03
C ARG A 61 13.90 6.43 11.27
N PHE A 62 14.48 5.39 11.86
CA PHE A 62 15.52 4.62 11.23
C PHE A 62 14.87 3.60 10.29
N ASN A 63 15.09 3.74 9.01
CA ASN A 63 14.67 2.75 8.03
C ASN A 63 15.76 1.71 7.91
N SER A 64 15.40 0.44 8.08
CA SER A 64 16.31 -0.67 7.84
C SER A 64 16.76 -0.64 6.38
N LEU A 65 18.06 -0.86 6.16
CA LEU A 65 18.64 -1.05 4.84
C LEU A 65 18.41 -2.47 4.30
N GLN A 66 17.88 -3.37 5.14
CA GLN A 66 17.54 -4.71 4.70
C GLN A 66 16.34 -4.70 3.77
N ASP A 67 16.48 -5.42 2.67
CA ASP A 67 15.38 -5.62 1.75
C ASP A 67 14.35 -6.59 2.36
N ASP A 68 13.11 -6.17 2.40
CA ASP A 68 12.01 -7.02 2.85
C ASP A 68 11.68 -8.04 1.75
N PHE A 69 11.79 -9.31 2.09
CA PHE A 69 11.35 -10.41 1.24
C PHE A 69 9.91 -10.79 1.56
N VAL A 70 9.10 -10.99 0.54
CA VAL A 70 7.83 -11.69 0.67
C VAL A 70 8.13 -13.19 0.65
N VAL A 71 7.80 -13.87 1.73
CA VAL A 71 8.04 -15.31 1.87
C VAL A 71 6.85 -16.09 1.29
N ILE A 72 7.14 -17.13 0.53
CA ILE A 72 6.16 -18.09 -0.01
C ILE A 72 6.68 -19.50 0.24
N ASP A 73 5.82 -20.36 0.77
CA ASP A 73 6.12 -21.76 1.02
C ASP A 73 5.81 -22.65 -0.19
N LEU A 74 6.44 -23.84 -0.25
CA LEU A 74 6.24 -24.79 -1.34
C LEU A 74 4.79 -25.27 -1.44
N ASP A 75 4.07 -25.43 -0.33
CA ASP A 75 2.64 -25.82 -0.33
C ASP A 75 1.77 -24.82 -1.10
N ILE A 76 2.08 -23.52 -0.98
CA ILE A 76 1.34 -22.48 -1.71
C ILE A 76 1.56 -22.62 -3.21
N LEU A 77 2.78 -22.97 -3.61
CA LEU A 77 3.09 -23.22 -5.03
C LEU A 77 2.40 -24.48 -5.54
N GLU A 78 2.42 -25.56 -4.75
CA GLU A 78 1.73 -26.82 -5.10
C GLU A 78 0.24 -26.59 -5.37
N ASN A 79 -0.44 -25.81 -4.53
CA ASN A 79 -1.87 -25.56 -4.63
C ASN A 79 -2.25 -24.63 -5.80
N ASN A 80 -1.37 -23.70 -6.17
CA ASN A 80 -1.72 -22.63 -7.11
C ASN A 80 -1.09 -22.77 -8.51
N PHE A 81 -0.14 -23.68 -8.72
CA PHE A 81 0.54 -23.87 -10.00
C PHE A 81 0.32 -25.28 -10.55
N ASN A 82 0.32 -25.36 -11.87
CA ASN A 82 0.22 -26.64 -12.57
C ASN A 82 1.61 -27.20 -12.89
N ASN A 83 1.68 -28.49 -13.19
CA ASN A 83 2.92 -29.15 -13.54
C ASN A 83 3.53 -28.54 -14.81
N GLY A 84 4.82 -28.20 -14.77
CA GLY A 84 5.55 -27.54 -15.87
C GLY A 84 5.37 -26.04 -15.97
N GLU A 85 4.63 -25.39 -15.08
CA GLU A 85 4.36 -23.96 -15.13
C GLU A 85 5.56 -23.15 -14.64
N LYS A 86 5.79 -21.97 -15.27
CA LYS A 86 6.84 -21.03 -14.85
C LYS A 86 6.40 -20.16 -13.70
N VAL A 87 7.16 -20.18 -12.62
CA VAL A 87 6.95 -19.35 -11.45
C VAL A 87 7.89 -18.15 -11.50
N THR A 88 7.32 -16.98 -11.69
CA THR A 88 8.02 -15.68 -11.73
C THR A 88 7.33 -14.70 -10.79
N PRO A 89 7.96 -13.61 -10.37
CA PRO A 89 7.29 -12.58 -9.57
C PRO A 89 6.02 -12.03 -10.22
N LYS A 90 5.97 -12.01 -11.58
CA LYS A 90 4.79 -11.58 -12.33
C LYS A 90 3.64 -12.59 -12.25
N THR A 91 3.92 -13.90 -12.40
CA THR A 91 2.89 -14.94 -12.29
C THR A 91 2.34 -15.03 -10.87
N LEU A 92 3.19 -14.87 -9.85
CA LEU A 92 2.78 -14.80 -8.45
C LEU A 92 1.83 -13.62 -8.18
N LYS A 93 2.09 -12.46 -8.79
CA LYS A 93 1.18 -11.31 -8.71
C LYS A 93 -0.16 -11.60 -9.39
N ASN A 94 -0.14 -12.16 -10.59
CA ASN A 94 -1.36 -12.45 -11.35
C ASN A 94 -2.28 -13.44 -10.62
N LYS A 95 -1.68 -14.38 -9.89
CA LYS A 95 -2.41 -15.34 -9.02
C LYS A 95 -2.77 -14.74 -7.64
N GLY A 96 -2.45 -13.47 -7.38
CA GLY A 96 -2.80 -12.78 -6.12
C GLY A 96 -2.00 -13.22 -4.89
N LEU A 97 -0.94 -14.04 -5.07
CA LEU A 97 -0.11 -14.54 -3.98
C LEU A 97 0.85 -13.47 -3.44
N VAL A 98 1.18 -12.46 -4.25
CA VAL A 98 2.05 -11.35 -3.88
C VAL A 98 1.43 -10.04 -4.31
N SER A 99 1.36 -9.07 -3.40
CA SER A 99 0.92 -7.71 -3.71
C SER A 99 2.12 -6.80 -4.00
N PHE A 100 2.04 -6.03 -5.09
CA PHE A 100 3.05 -5.04 -5.40
C PHE A 100 2.62 -3.69 -4.85
N ARG A 101 3.43 -3.08 -4.00
CA ARG A 101 3.26 -1.68 -3.64
C ARG A 101 3.61 -0.80 -4.84
N LYS A 102 2.95 0.35 -4.99
CA LYS A 102 3.17 1.28 -6.11
C LYS A 102 4.67 1.55 -6.32
N GLY A 103 5.20 1.16 -7.49
CA GLY A 103 6.57 1.45 -7.92
C GLY A 103 7.66 0.48 -7.45
N VAL A 104 7.39 -0.42 -6.51
CA VAL A 104 8.41 -1.35 -5.99
C VAL A 104 8.03 -2.79 -6.32
N LYS A 105 8.93 -3.50 -7.00
CA LYS A 105 8.80 -4.95 -7.21
C LYS A 105 9.27 -5.64 -5.92
N PRO A 106 8.40 -6.37 -5.20
CA PRO A 106 8.82 -7.08 -4.00
C PRO A 106 9.82 -8.17 -4.37
N ARG A 107 10.85 -8.32 -3.58
CA ARG A 107 11.71 -9.49 -3.64
C ARG A 107 10.97 -10.66 -3.01
N VAL A 108 10.84 -11.75 -3.73
CA VAL A 108 10.16 -12.95 -3.26
C VAL A 108 11.20 -14.00 -2.91
N LYS A 109 11.04 -14.65 -1.75
CA LYS A 109 11.87 -15.77 -1.31
C LYS A 109 11.02 -17.00 -1.06
N ILE A 110 11.39 -18.11 -1.69
CA ILE A 110 10.74 -19.40 -1.52
C ILE A 110 11.41 -20.15 -0.39
N LEU A 111 10.61 -20.59 0.58
CA LEU A 111 11.05 -21.41 1.69
C LEU A 111 10.51 -22.83 1.57
N ASP A 112 11.12 -23.73 2.37
CA ASP A 112 10.87 -25.15 2.40
C ASP A 112 9.66 -25.53 3.30
N GLY A 113 8.56 -24.79 3.24
CA GLY A 113 7.32 -25.15 3.93
C GLY A 113 6.49 -26.11 3.07
N GLY A 114 6.25 -27.31 3.60
CA GLY A 114 5.36 -28.29 3.00
C GLY A 114 5.98 -29.26 2.00
N LYS A 115 5.09 -29.90 1.22
CA LYS A 115 5.45 -30.91 0.22
C LYS A 115 5.20 -30.37 -1.18
N ILE A 116 6.06 -30.71 -2.11
CA ILE A 116 5.90 -30.42 -3.52
C ILE A 116 6.02 -31.73 -4.32
N THR A 117 5.12 -31.94 -5.27
CA THR A 117 5.09 -33.09 -6.18
C THR A 117 5.19 -32.67 -7.64
N LYS A 118 4.89 -31.40 -7.93
CA LYS A 118 4.85 -30.84 -9.28
C LYS A 118 6.22 -30.34 -9.73
N LYS A 119 6.55 -30.58 -10.99
CA LYS A 119 7.74 -30.02 -11.62
C LYS A 119 7.48 -28.55 -11.93
N LEU A 120 8.20 -27.65 -11.31
CA LEU A 120 8.07 -26.21 -11.53
C LEU A 120 9.38 -25.61 -12.04
N ILE A 121 9.26 -24.55 -12.85
CA ILE A 121 10.40 -23.79 -13.37
C ILE A 121 10.41 -22.45 -12.64
N LEU A 122 11.39 -22.23 -11.77
CA LEU A 122 11.51 -21.01 -10.96
C LEU A 122 12.48 -20.03 -11.62
N GLU A 123 12.00 -18.82 -11.92
CA GLU A 123 12.83 -17.78 -12.54
C GLU A 123 12.76 -16.46 -11.74
N ASN A 124 13.91 -15.81 -11.54
CA ASN A 124 14.02 -14.51 -10.87
C ASN A 124 13.46 -14.46 -9.43
N LEU A 125 13.64 -15.55 -8.69
CA LEU A 125 13.21 -15.70 -7.29
C LEU A 125 14.39 -16.07 -6.42
N ALA A 126 14.40 -15.61 -5.16
CA ALA A 126 15.31 -16.10 -4.15
C ALA A 126 14.76 -17.43 -3.59
N ILE A 127 15.61 -18.41 -3.37
CA ILE A 127 15.20 -19.75 -2.94
C ILE A 127 16.11 -20.21 -1.80
N SER A 128 15.54 -20.87 -0.79
CA SER A 128 16.32 -21.50 0.26
C SER A 128 17.01 -22.76 -0.26
N LYS A 129 18.14 -23.15 0.33
CA LYS A 129 18.88 -24.34 -0.08
C LYS A 129 18.02 -25.60 -0.04
N ASN A 130 17.24 -25.77 1.02
CA ASN A 130 16.38 -26.95 1.19
C ASN A 130 15.25 -26.99 0.15
N ALA A 131 14.60 -25.82 -0.13
CA ALA A 131 13.57 -25.72 -1.16
C ALA A 131 14.14 -26.04 -2.56
N ALA A 132 15.33 -25.54 -2.88
CA ALA A 132 15.99 -25.83 -4.14
C ALA A 132 16.26 -27.34 -4.31
N ASN A 133 16.78 -28.00 -3.28
CA ASN A 133 17.02 -29.44 -3.30
C ASN A 133 15.75 -30.26 -3.53
N LYS A 134 14.63 -29.89 -2.88
CA LYS A 134 13.35 -30.57 -3.08
C LYS A 134 12.81 -30.40 -4.51
N ILE A 135 12.92 -29.20 -5.08
CA ILE A 135 12.45 -28.92 -6.44
C ILE A 135 13.29 -29.68 -7.47
N LEU A 136 14.61 -29.69 -7.32
CA LEU A 136 15.53 -30.40 -8.19
C LEU A 136 15.33 -31.93 -8.11
N ALA A 137 15.04 -32.48 -6.92
CA ALA A 137 14.78 -33.90 -6.72
C ALA A 137 13.55 -34.40 -7.50
N ILE A 138 12.56 -33.52 -7.74
CA ILE A 138 11.34 -33.84 -8.51
C ILE A 138 11.53 -33.56 -10.02
N GLY A 139 12.71 -33.01 -10.41
CA GLY A 139 13.02 -32.69 -11.80
C GLY A 139 12.47 -31.32 -12.23
N GLY A 140 12.31 -30.39 -11.29
CA GLY A 140 12.06 -28.97 -11.57
C GLY A 140 13.35 -28.21 -11.90
N GLU A 141 13.22 -27.03 -12.49
CA GLU A 141 14.34 -26.16 -12.83
C GLU A 141 14.38 -24.93 -11.91
N VAL A 142 15.59 -24.56 -11.45
CA VAL A 142 15.81 -23.39 -10.60
C VAL A 142 16.77 -22.44 -11.31
N ARG A 143 16.23 -21.30 -11.82
CA ARG A 143 17.01 -20.18 -12.35
C ARG A 143 16.96 -19.03 -11.35
N ALA A 144 17.75 -19.17 -10.28
CA ALA A 144 17.80 -18.19 -9.21
C ALA A 144 18.35 -16.84 -9.68
N LEU A 145 17.93 -15.76 -9.00
CA LEU A 145 18.61 -14.47 -9.13
C LEU A 145 20.07 -14.63 -8.72
N PRO A 146 21.03 -14.05 -9.46
CA PRO A 146 22.41 -14.00 -9.00
C PRO A 146 22.41 -13.31 -7.63
N ALA A 147 23.07 -13.92 -6.65
CA ALA A 147 23.24 -13.36 -5.31
C ALA A 147 23.91 -11.98 -5.47
N ILE A 148 23.16 -10.92 -5.17
CA ILE A 148 23.76 -9.59 -5.05
C ILE A 148 24.62 -9.65 -3.78
N LYS A 149 25.94 -9.56 -3.98
CA LYS A 149 26.93 -9.39 -2.92
C LYS A 149 26.73 -8.05 -2.23
#